data_c9a75dcf08a89049467bae3ed99d1bf5
#
_entry.id   c9a75dcf08a89049467bae3ed99d1bf5
#
_cell.length_a   1.000
_cell.length_b   1.000
_cell.length_c   1.000
_cell.angle_alpha   90.00
_cell.angle_beta   90.00
_cell.angle_gamma   90.00
#
_symmetry.space_group_name_H-M   'P 1'
#
loop_
_entity.id
_entity.type
_entity.pdbx_description
1 polymer ?
#
loop_
_entity_poly.entity_id
_entity_poly.type
_entity_poly.pdbx_seq_one_letter_code
_entity_poly.pdbx_strand_id
1 'polypeptide(L)'
;NVVGTAYVHYHNGRINGEMAEKIVSLARETCKNDVHIILIRGRAAVSFEAAQVFARADLTLIGCEFQSIATADAVVPVHRILLDHGVLILEGLRLDFVDPGEYFLCAAPLKLGNTEGAPCRAFLIDFEVKHWR
;
A
#
# COMPACT_ATOMS: atom_id res chain seq x y z
N ASN A 1 6.85 -5.14 13.10
CA ASN A 1 5.79 -5.86 12.39
C ASN A 1 4.60 -4.93 12.14
N VAL A 2 4.02 -5.04 10.97
CA VAL A 2 2.79 -4.32 10.64
C VAL A 2 1.68 -5.34 10.45
N VAL A 3 0.61 -5.18 11.22
CA VAL A 3 -0.59 -6.02 11.12
C VAL A 3 -1.79 -5.11 11.12
N GLY A 4 -2.77 -5.42 10.31
CA GLY A 4 -4.01 -4.66 10.29
C GLY A 4 -4.84 -4.84 9.04
N THR A 5 -6.00 -4.19 9.06
CA THR A 5 -6.91 -4.19 7.93
C THR A 5 -6.28 -3.44 6.75
N ALA A 6 -6.28 -4.07 5.60
CA ALA A 6 -5.73 -3.54 4.36
C ALA A 6 -6.80 -3.50 3.28
N TYR A 7 -6.75 -2.45 2.48
CA TYR A 7 -7.53 -2.36 1.26
C TYR A 7 -6.61 -2.61 0.06
N VAL A 8 -6.96 -3.57 -0.78
CA VAL A 8 -6.27 -3.85 -2.03
C VAL A 8 -7.01 -3.15 -3.16
N HIS A 9 -6.28 -2.29 -3.88
CA HIS A 9 -6.80 -1.54 -5.01
C HIS A 9 -6.07 -1.97 -6.28
N TYR A 10 -6.79 -2.09 -7.39
CA TYR A 10 -6.19 -2.39 -8.68
C TYR A 10 -6.10 -1.13 -9.54
N HIS A 11 -4.90 -0.83 -10.03
CA HIS A 11 -4.68 0.32 -10.89
C HIS A 11 -3.47 0.06 -11.80
N ASN A 12 -3.56 0.50 -13.05
CA ASN A 12 -2.43 0.52 -13.97
C ASN A 12 -2.13 1.96 -14.36
N GLY A 13 -0.84 2.31 -14.37
CA GLY A 13 -0.39 3.62 -14.76
C GLY A 13 -0.15 4.57 -13.60
N ARG A 14 0.06 5.82 -13.93
CA ARG A 14 0.35 6.87 -12.95
C ARG A 14 -0.87 7.17 -12.10
N ILE A 15 -0.67 7.28 -10.81
CA ILE A 15 -1.70 7.72 -9.86
C ILE A 15 -1.46 9.19 -9.56
N ASN A 16 -2.38 10.05 -9.96
CA ASN A 16 -2.34 11.48 -9.64
C ASN A 16 -3.07 11.77 -8.32
N GLY A 17 -3.08 13.03 -7.90
CA GLY A 17 -3.70 13.42 -6.63
C GLY A 17 -5.20 13.13 -6.57
N GLU A 18 -5.92 13.36 -7.65
CA GLU A 18 -7.36 13.08 -7.71
C GLU A 18 -7.65 11.58 -7.60
N MET A 19 -6.87 10.77 -8.28
CA MET A 19 -6.97 9.31 -8.20
C MET A 19 -6.67 8.82 -6.79
N ALA A 20 -5.65 9.39 -6.14
CA ALA A 20 -5.30 9.05 -4.77
C ALA A 20 -6.45 9.35 -3.80
N GLU A 21 -7.13 10.49 -3.96
CA GLU A 21 -8.30 10.82 -3.16
C GLU A 21 -9.40 9.77 -3.31
N LYS A 22 -9.65 9.33 -4.55
CA LYS A 22 -10.64 8.28 -4.82
C LYS A 22 -10.25 6.95 -4.19
N ILE A 23 -8.97 6.58 -4.25
CA ILE A 23 -8.47 5.34 -3.65
C ILE A 23 -8.68 5.37 -2.14
N VAL A 24 -8.34 6.47 -1.49
CA VAL A 24 -8.54 6.62 -0.04
C VAL A 24 -10.03 6.53 0.32
N SER A 25 -10.89 7.18 -0.46
CA SER A 25 -12.34 7.12 -0.23
C SER A 25 -12.88 5.71 -0.39
N LEU A 26 -12.46 5.00 -1.42
CA LEU A 26 -12.87 3.59 -1.63
C LEU A 26 -12.38 2.69 -0.50
N ALA A 27 -11.15 2.90 -0.04
CA ALA A 27 -10.60 2.14 1.06
C ALA A 27 -11.44 2.31 2.33
N ARG A 28 -11.78 3.54 2.66
CA ARG A 28 -12.60 3.85 3.84
C ARG A 28 -14.02 3.31 3.71
N GLU A 29 -14.61 3.41 2.54
CA GLU A 29 -15.94 2.87 2.29
C GLU A 29 -15.95 1.35 2.39
N THR A 30 -14.98 0.68 1.76
CA THR A 30 -14.89 -0.79 1.75
C THR A 30 -14.60 -1.36 3.13
N CYS A 31 -13.73 -0.70 3.90
CA CYS A 31 -13.28 -1.17 5.21
C CYS A 31 -13.97 -0.46 6.38
N LYS A 32 -15.07 0.23 6.14
CA LYS A 32 -15.89 0.90 7.15
C LYS A 32 -15.08 1.87 8.02
N ASN A 33 -14.24 2.66 7.40
CA ASN A 33 -13.35 3.65 8.04
C ASN A 33 -12.28 3.05 8.96
N ASP A 34 -12.13 1.74 8.98
CA ASP A 34 -11.10 1.07 9.78
C ASP A 34 -9.99 0.53 8.86
N VAL A 35 -9.33 1.44 8.15
CA VAL A 35 -8.26 1.08 7.24
C VAL A 35 -7.08 2.05 7.38
N HIS A 36 -5.91 1.48 7.61
CA HIS A 36 -4.65 2.22 7.70
C HIS A 36 -3.58 1.67 6.76
N ILE A 37 -3.94 0.71 5.91
CA ILE A 37 -3.03 0.05 4.98
C ILE A 37 -3.69 0.01 3.61
N ILE A 38 -2.99 0.51 2.59
CA ILE A 38 -3.44 0.41 1.21
C ILE A 38 -2.36 -0.31 0.39
N LEU A 39 -2.77 -1.35 -0.33
CA LEU A 39 -1.90 -2.09 -1.23
C LEU A 39 -2.41 -1.91 -2.66
N ILE A 40 -1.52 -1.53 -3.56
CA ILE A 40 -1.87 -1.25 -4.94
C ILE A 40 -1.39 -2.39 -5.83
N ARG A 41 -2.34 -3.15 -6.35
CA ARG A 41 -2.10 -4.19 -7.33
C ARG A 41 -2.06 -3.56 -8.72
N GLY A 42 -1.15 -4.05 -9.56
CA GLY A 42 -1.05 -3.61 -10.94
C GLY A 42 0.24 -2.83 -11.20
N ARG A 43 0.39 -2.37 -12.42
CA ARG A 43 1.57 -1.62 -12.86
C ARG A 43 1.34 -0.13 -12.59
N ALA A 44 1.31 0.21 -11.34
CA ALA A 44 0.98 1.56 -10.89
C ALA A 44 2.18 2.26 -10.26
N ALA A 45 2.24 3.56 -10.40
CA ALA A 45 3.25 4.38 -9.74
C ALA A 45 2.62 5.66 -9.21
N VAL A 46 3.04 6.05 -8.02
CA VAL A 46 2.50 7.19 -7.28
C VAL A 46 3.25 8.45 -7.63
N SER A 47 2.53 9.48 -8.08
CA SER A 47 3.09 10.81 -8.31
C SER A 47 3.33 11.52 -6.97
N PHE A 48 4.07 12.65 -7.01
CA PHE A 48 4.27 13.44 -5.80
C PHE A 48 2.94 13.96 -5.23
N GLU A 49 2.04 14.42 -6.09
CA GLU A 49 0.72 14.91 -5.67
C GLU A 49 -0.10 13.80 -5.01
N ALA A 50 -0.05 12.60 -5.56
CA ALA A 50 -0.70 11.43 -4.96
C ALA A 50 -0.07 11.08 -3.61
N ALA A 51 1.26 11.15 -3.52
CA ALA A 51 1.95 10.88 -2.26
C ALA A 51 1.55 11.86 -1.16
N GLN A 52 1.33 13.12 -1.51
CA GLN A 52 0.82 14.12 -0.55
C GLN A 52 -0.56 13.71 0.00
N VAL A 53 -1.42 13.20 -0.84
CA VAL A 53 -2.74 12.69 -0.41
C VAL A 53 -2.58 11.51 0.53
N PHE A 54 -1.80 10.52 0.13
CA PHE A 54 -1.59 9.32 0.94
C PHE A 54 -0.90 9.64 2.28
N ALA A 55 0.04 10.59 2.28
CA ALA A 55 0.73 11.01 3.50
C ALA A 55 -0.22 11.60 4.55
N ARG A 56 -1.31 12.23 4.10
CA ARG A 56 -2.30 12.86 4.99
C ARG A 56 -3.51 11.98 5.28
N ALA A 57 -3.51 10.75 4.81
CA ALA A 57 -4.67 9.87 4.89
C ALA A 57 -4.66 8.95 6.12
N ASP A 58 -3.82 9.23 7.10
CA ASP A 58 -3.69 8.42 8.32
C ASP A 58 -3.37 6.95 8.01
N LEU A 59 -2.44 6.74 7.10
CA LEU A 59 -1.97 5.40 6.76
C LEU A 59 -0.76 5.03 7.60
N THR A 60 -0.65 3.76 7.96
CA THR A 60 0.56 3.19 8.55
C THR A 60 1.47 2.57 7.50
N LEU A 61 0.90 2.14 6.38
CA LEU A 61 1.66 1.49 5.32
C LEU A 61 0.96 1.65 3.97
N ILE A 62 1.76 1.86 2.93
CA ILE A 62 1.32 1.76 1.55
C ILE A 62 2.23 0.77 0.81
N GLY A 63 1.64 -0.10 -0.01
CA GLY A 63 2.40 -1.12 -0.73
C GLY A 63 2.10 -1.14 -2.22
N CYS A 64 3.04 -1.67 -2.99
CA CYS A 64 2.91 -1.78 -4.44
C CYS A 64 3.65 -3.01 -4.97
N GLU A 65 3.37 -3.37 -6.23
CA GLU A 65 4.02 -4.50 -6.88
C GLU A 65 5.36 -4.14 -7.52
N PHE A 66 5.58 -2.88 -7.88
CA PHE A 66 6.85 -2.45 -8.45
C PHE A 66 7.96 -2.39 -7.40
N GLN A 67 9.20 -2.29 -7.88
CA GLN A 67 10.38 -2.11 -7.03
C GLN A 67 10.43 -0.72 -6.43
N SER A 68 9.74 0.27 -7.01
CA SER A 68 9.56 1.58 -6.43
C SER A 68 8.09 1.97 -6.52
N ILE A 69 7.56 2.52 -5.43
CA ILE A 69 6.20 3.03 -5.41
C ILE A 69 6.05 4.32 -6.22
N ALA A 70 7.14 5.05 -6.40
CA ALA A 70 7.11 6.37 -7.00
C ALA A 70 7.22 6.32 -8.52
N THR A 71 6.64 7.34 -9.18
CA THR A 71 6.96 7.62 -10.58
C THR A 71 8.44 7.94 -10.71
N ALA A 72 9.05 7.65 -11.88
CA ALA A 72 10.47 7.79 -12.10
C ALA A 72 10.99 9.23 -11.87
N ASP A 73 10.14 10.22 -12.07
CA ASP A 73 10.47 11.64 -11.90
C ASP A 73 10.36 12.13 -10.46
N ALA A 74 9.90 11.31 -9.53
CA ALA A 74 9.59 11.76 -8.17
C ALA A 74 10.01 10.77 -7.08
N VAL A 75 11.02 9.93 -7.34
CA VAL A 75 11.42 8.85 -6.41
C VAL A 75 11.76 9.39 -5.02
N VAL A 76 12.68 10.35 -4.95
CA VAL A 76 13.11 10.87 -3.66
C VAL A 76 12.01 11.64 -2.93
N PRO A 77 11.32 12.61 -3.57
CA PRO A 77 10.27 13.35 -2.84
C PRO A 77 9.09 12.48 -2.41
N VAL A 78 8.70 11.48 -3.19
CA VAL A 78 7.61 10.56 -2.81
C VAL A 78 7.99 9.75 -1.57
N HIS A 79 9.17 9.12 -1.59
CA HIS A 79 9.63 8.35 -0.43
C HIS A 79 9.75 9.23 0.81
N ARG A 80 10.31 10.42 0.65
CA ARG A 80 10.51 11.34 1.76
C ARG A 80 9.20 11.78 2.40
N ILE A 81 8.22 12.22 1.59
CA ILE A 81 6.97 12.71 2.17
C ILE A 81 6.19 11.60 2.88
N LEU A 82 6.19 10.39 2.33
CA LEU A 82 5.53 9.26 2.98
C LEU A 82 6.20 8.90 4.30
N LEU A 83 7.53 8.75 4.29
CA LEU A 83 8.27 8.38 5.49
C LEU A 83 8.21 9.47 6.57
N ASP A 84 8.28 10.74 6.18
CA ASP A 84 8.18 11.87 7.12
C ASP A 84 6.82 11.91 7.83
N HIS A 85 5.78 11.37 7.21
CA HIS A 85 4.45 11.25 7.82
C HIS A 85 4.21 9.91 8.50
N GLY A 86 5.26 9.12 8.67
CA GLY A 86 5.15 7.84 9.35
C GLY A 86 4.52 6.72 8.53
N VAL A 87 4.41 6.89 7.21
CA VAL A 87 3.86 5.87 6.33
C VAL A 87 4.98 4.96 5.86
N LEU A 88 4.94 3.71 6.25
CA LEU A 88 5.88 2.70 5.78
C LEU A 88 5.60 2.35 4.33
N ILE A 89 6.64 2.02 3.58
CA ILE A 89 6.54 1.69 2.16
C ILE A 89 6.94 0.24 1.95
N LEU A 90 6.05 -0.54 1.34
CA LEU A 90 6.28 -1.95 1.05
C LEU A 90 6.27 -2.13 -0.47
N GLU A 91 7.44 -2.43 -1.03
CA GLU A 91 7.65 -2.51 -2.48
C GLU A 91 7.93 -3.94 -2.91
N GLY A 92 7.69 -4.23 -4.19
CA GLY A 92 7.97 -5.55 -4.74
C GLY A 92 7.00 -6.64 -4.32
N LEU A 93 5.76 -6.28 -4.01
CA LEU A 93 4.74 -7.26 -3.65
C LEU A 93 4.30 -8.07 -4.87
N ARG A 94 3.74 -9.23 -4.59
CA ARG A 94 3.07 -10.07 -5.59
C ARG A 94 1.60 -10.18 -5.18
N LEU A 95 0.77 -9.45 -5.90
CA LEU A 95 -0.67 -9.40 -5.65
C LEU A 95 -1.48 -10.06 -6.77
N ASP A 96 -0.81 -10.88 -7.61
CA ASP A 96 -1.49 -11.65 -8.64
C ASP A 96 -2.61 -12.47 -8.01
N PHE A 97 -3.78 -12.47 -8.63
CA PHE A 97 -4.96 -13.20 -8.17
C PHE A 97 -5.56 -12.70 -6.85
N VAL A 98 -5.06 -11.60 -6.31
CA VAL A 98 -5.70 -10.96 -5.15
C VAL A 98 -6.72 -9.95 -5.67
N ASP A 99 -7.99 -10.25 -5.49
CA ASP A 99 -9.05 -9.34 -5.92
C ASP A 99 -9.06 -8.06 -5.08
N PRO A 100 -9.45 -6.93 -5.66
CA PRO A 100 -9.63 -5.71 -4.86
C PRO A 100 -10.61 -5.93 -3.73
N GLY A 101 -10.32 -5.34 -2.57
CA GLY A 101 -11.21 -5.49 -1.42
C GLY A 101 -10.48 -5.43 -0.10
N GLU A 102 -11.17 -5.87 0.93
CA GLU A 102 -10.69 -5.86 2.31
C GLU A 102 -9.99 -7.18 2.66
N TYR A 103 -8.82 -7.04 3.29
CA TYR A 103 -8.03 -8.16 3.78
C TYR A 103 -7.40 -7.79 5.11
N PHE A 104 -6.78 -8.77 5.76
CA PHE A 104 -5.92 -8.52 6.91
C PHE A 104 -4.48 -8.78 6.49
N LEU A 105 -3.63 -7.77 6.64
CA LEU A 105 -2.21 -7.87 6.30
C LEU A 105 -1.39 -8.27 7.51
N CYS A 106 -0.49 -9.22 7.30
CA CYS A 106 0.62 -9.49 8.22
C CYS A 106 1.92 -9.26 7.46
N ALA A 107 2.72 -8.30 7.91
CA ALA A 107 3.99 -7.98 7.28
C ALA A 107 5.08 -7.96 8.34
N ALA A 108 6.05 -8.87 8.22
CA ALA A 108 7.13 -9.03 9.15
C ALA A 108 8.47 -8.80 8.45
N PRO A 109 9.20 -7.70 8.76
CA PRO A 109 10.52 -7.49 8.19
C PRO A 109 11.52 -8.50 8.76
N LEU A 110 12.47 -8.92 7.93
CA LEU A 110 13.58 -9.73 8.37
C LEU A 110 14.59 -8.84 9.11
N LYS A 111 15.19 -9.36 10.18
CA LYS A 111 16.23 -8.64 10.91
C LYS A 111 17.56 -8.81 10.20
N LEU A 112 18.06 -7.75 9.59
CA LEU A 112 19.31 -7.73 8.84
C LEU A 112 20.35 -6.78 9.43
N GLY A 113 20.36 -6.54 10.72
CA GLY A 113 21.34 -5.65 11.34
C GLY A 113 21.10 -4.18 11.00
N ASN A 114 22.17 -3.44 10.69
CA ASN A 114 22.11 -1.98 10.51
C ASN A 114 21.70 -1.53 9.10
N THR A 115 20.64 -2.09 8.54
CA THR A 115 20.16 -1.70 7.23
C THR A 115 18.98 -0.71 7.34
N GLU A 116 18.91 0.26 6.43
CA GLU A 116 17.80 1.23 6.39
C GLU A 116 16.50 0.59 5.90
N GLY A 117 16.61 -0.45 5.09
CA GLY A 117 15.47 -1.24 4.62
C GLY A 117 15.74 -2.71 4.80
N ALA A 118 14.73 -3.52 4.79
CA ALA A 118 14.86 -4.96 4.97
C ALA A 118 13.88 -5.70 4.07
N PRO A 119 14.25 -6.91 3.60
CA PRO A 119 13.25 -7.80 3.01
C PRO A 119 12.14 -8.06 4.02
N CYS A 120 10.92 -8.16 3.51
CA CYS A 120 9.74 -8.33 4.34
C CYS A 120 8.96 -9.54 3.85
N ARG A 121 8.53 -10.38 4.78
CA ARG A 121 7.55 -11.41 4.48
C ARG A 121 6.17 -10.83 4.73
N ALA A 122 5.34 -10.79 3.70
CA ALA A 122 4.00 -10.24 3.79
C ALA A 122 2.99 -11.26 3.24
N PHE A 123 1.87 -11.38 3.93
CA PHE A 123 0.76 -12.20 3.42
C PHE A 123 -0.56 -11.58 3.84
N LEU A 124 -1.59 -11.89 3.06
CA LEU A 124 -2.94 -11.43 3.28
C LEU A 124 -3.81 -12.58 3.75
N ILE A 125 -4.69 -12.26 4.68
CA ILE A 125 -5.72 -13.18 5.16
C ILE A 125 -7.07 -12.64 4.69
N ASP A 126 -7.83 -13.47 4.01
CA ASP A 126 -9.19 -13.17 3.61
C ASP A 126 -10.14 -13.92 4.55
N PHE A 127 -10.80 -13.17 5.42
CA PHE A 127 -11.74 -13.76 6.37
C PHE A 127 -13.11 -14.05 5.76
N GLU A 128 -13.40 -13.51 4.58
CA GLU A 128 -14.66 -13.73 3.89
C GLU A 128 -14.53 -14.88 2.89
N VAL A 129 -14.37 -16.10 3.39
CA VAL A 129 -14.33 -17.27 2.52
C VAL A 129 -15.77 -17.59 2.13
N LYS A 130 -16.16 -17.21 0.92
CA LYS A 130 -17.53 -17.39 0.44
C LYS A 130 -17.82 -18.79 -0.11
N HIS A 131 -16.78 -19.54 -0.44
CA HIS A 131 -16.93 -20.88 -1.04
C HIS A 131 -15.91 -21.84 -0.47
N TRP A 132 -16.37 -22.67 0.40
CA TRP A 132 -15.61 -23.83 0.88
C TRP A 132 -15.86 -25.04 0.00
N ARG A 133 -14.83 -25.63 -0.47
CA ARG A 133 -14.91 -26.91 -1.18
C ARG A 133 -13.76 -27.82 -0.83
#